data_d8ffbf2ac70b29550a8f59c07c6ccff6
#
_entry.id   d8ffbf2ac70b29550a8f59c07c6ccff6
#
_cell.length_a   1.000
_cell.length_b   1.000
_cell.length_c   1.000
_cell.angle_alpha   90.00
_cell.angle_beta   90.00
_cell.angle_gamma   90.00
#
_symmetry.space_group_name_H-M   'P 1'
#
loop_
_entity.id
_entity.type
_entity.pdbx_description
1 polymer ?
#
loop_
_entity_poly.entity_id
_entity_poly.type
_entity_poly.pdbx_seq_one_letter_code
_entity_poly.pdbx_strand_id
1 'polypeptide(L)'
;MATQRLGFRDAIGWLSQIIGPDSAYVRLGIVYTVAISLLALATPISVQLLINSVANTAMPAPLWALSGVLLLLLLLVVALSALRVWIMAGFERRLFSRIVAEVTLRAVHAQDPFFTDGNRGDLFNRFFDLVVVQKSVPSLVIGAFTIVLQAVIGLTITSFYHPVFLAFNVVLVAAIFMVWLIWRRGAIGGAVALSHAKHKAAHWLESVGGSNGFYKSSRHLDFAMQRSEAVTASYVDTHRRYFRYQFAQTVAFLLIYAFASAGLLLLGGMLILRGQLSLGQLVAAELILSGVFYGISQFGWYLDSFYELVASSEELSLLFAIPQETTVRGDHGPRDGAVKLTDVVLDGARYTLALGAGEQLVTVAEPGAERRLAMLLKRHALPERGLLRIGGADPGSFDIYRLRSDVTVLDRSTIVEATIRQYLRLASEDLDEVAMEALATVGLERRLASLPKGLDTQLGSTGYPLSVGETMALKLANALLVRPKLLLLGQLYDLLPPERLAAALRLLKAHGTTVLLCTGRPEDLELDGYLHLGMTEQRRFDRLADLQAVANREGADDASA
;
A
#
# COMPACT_ATOMS: atom_id res chain seq x y z
N MET A 1 -17.54 -5.66 -7.27
CA MET A 1 -16.71 -6.82 -7.68
C MET A 1 -17.31 -8.07 -7.09
N ALA A 2 -17.59 -9.08 -7.93
CA ALA A 2 -18.20 -10.34 -7.50
C ALA A 2 -17.32 -10.99 -6.43
N THR A 3 -17.92 -11.52 -5.38
CA THR A 3 -17.29 -12.34 -4.35
C THR A 3 -16.70 -13.60 -5.02
N GLN A 4 -15.49 -13.47 -5.57
CA GLN A 4 -14.69 -14.61 -5.94
C GLN A 4 -14.52 -15.48 -4.68
N ARG A 5 -14.82 -16.78 -4.82
CA ARG A 5 -14.62 -17.74 -3.72
C ARG A 5 -13.12 -17.78 -3.42
N LEU A 6 -12.70 -17.01 -2.41
CA LEU A 6 -11.33 -16.93 -1.96
C LEU A 6 -10.83 -18.33 -1.62
N GLY A 7 -9.87 -18.82 -2.38
CA GLY A 7 -9.27 -20.13 -2.21
C GLY A 7 -8.04 -20.07 -1.30
N PHE A 8 -7.68 -21.17 -0.68
CA PHE A 8 -6.44 -21.29 0.08
C PHE A 8 -5.19 -21.04 -0.80
N ARG A 9 -5.29 -21.28 -2.11
CA ARG A 9 -4.22 -20.97 -3.07
C ARG A 9 -3.99 -19.47 -3.23
N ASP A 10 -5.04 -18.67 -3.22
CA ASP A 10 -4.95 -17.21 -3.33
C ASP A 10 -4.26 -16.64 -2.09
N ALA A 11 -4.62 -17.14 -0.90
CA ALA A 11 -3.97 -16.78 0.36
C ALA A 11 -2.46 -17.07 0.35
N ILE A 12 -2.05 -18.24 -0.14
CA ILE A 12 -0.63 -18.59 -0.29
C ILE A 12 0.06 -17.65 -1.29
N GLY A 13 -0.61 -17.28 -2.38
CA GLY A 13 -0.10 -16.33 -3.36
C GLY A 13 0.23 -14.98 -2.73
N TRP A 14 -0.69 -14.39 -1.99
CA TRP A 14 -0.49 -13.10 -1.29
C TRP A 14 0.61 -13.17 -0.23
N LEU A 15 0.58 -14.22 0.61
CA LEU A 15 1.63 -14.44 1.61
C LEU A 15 3.01 -14.59 0.97
N SER A 16 3.11 -15.34 -0.13
CA SER A 16 4.36 -15.52 -0.87
C SER A 16 4.86 -14.19 -1.45
N GLN A 17 3.98 -13.35 -1.97
CA GLN A 17 4.33 -12.05 -2.53
C GLN A 17 4.88 -11.10 -1.46
N ILE A 18 4.25 -11.06 -0.29
CA ILE A 18 4.60 -10.12 0.78
C ILE A 18 5.80 -10.62 1.60
N ILE A 19 5.82 -11.90 1.98
CA ILE A 19 6.82 -12.47 2.92
C ILE A 19 7.97 -13.14 2.17
N GLY A 20 7.73 -13.64 0.95
CA GLY A 20 8.69 -14.43 0.18
C GLY A 20 10.10 -13.83 0.07
N PRO A 21 10.28 -12.54 -0.28
CA PRO A 21 11.59 -11.91 -0.35
C PRO A 21 12.38 -11.92 0.97
N ASP A 22 11.68 -11.95 2.12
CA ASP A 22 12.29 -11.97 3.46
C ASP A 22 12.23 -13.37 4.11
N SER A 23 11.91 -14.41 3.34
CA SER A 23 11.76 -15.80 3.82
C SER A 23 13.00 -16.37 4.52
N ALA A 24 14.18 -15.82 4.29
CA ALA A 24 15.40 -16.25 4.97
C ALA A 24 15.32 -16.07 6.50
N TYR A 25 14.73 -14.97 6.97
CA TYR A 25 14.51 -14.72 8.40
C TYR A 25 13.48 -15.70 8.99
N VAL A 26 12.40 -15.95 8.26
CA VAL A 26 11.36 -16.89 8.67
C VAL A 26 11.93 -18.31 8.76
N ARG A 27 12.71 -18.76 7.76
CA ARG A 27 13.38 -20.06 7.77
C ARG A 27 14.34 -20.22 8.94
N LEU A 28 15.16 -19.18 9.22
CA LEU A 28 16.02 -19.17 10.41
C LEU A 28 15.19 -19.28 11.71
N GLY A 29 14.12 -18.50 11.83
CA GLY A 29 13.20 -18.59 12.96
C GLY A 29 12.63 -20.00 13.15
N ILE A 30 12.26 -20.67 12.06
CA ILE A 30 11.79 -22.06 12.05
C ILE A 30 12.91 -23.01 12.55
N VAL A 31 14.14 -22.87 12.07
CA VAL A 31 15.26 -23.72 12.52
C VAL A 31 15.49 -23.59 14.03
N TYR A 32 15.52 -22.36 14.55
CA TYR A 32 15.61 -22.15 16.00
C TYR A 32 14.42 -22.73 16.75
N THR A 33 13.21 -22.62 16.20
CA THR A 33 12.01 -23.19 16.81
C THR A 33 12.09 -24.72 16.88
N VAL A 34 12.61 -25.39 15.85
CA VAL A 34 12.87 -26.84 15.86
C VAL A 34 13.83 -27.23 16.98
N ALA A 35 14.97 -26.53 17.08
CA ALA A 35 15.95 -26.79 18.13
C ALA A 35 15.37 -26.59 19.55
N ILE A 36 14.62 -25.49 19.76
CA ILE A 36 13.95 -25.19 21.04
C ILE A 36 12.92 -26.26 21.38
N SER A 37 12.12 -26.69 20.41
CA SER A 37 11.06 -27.69 20.64
C SER A 37 11.63 -29.06 20.99
N LEU A 38 12.75 -29.46 20.40
CA LEU A 38 13.46 -30.68 20.77
C LEU A 38 14.04 -30.58 22.19
N LEU A 39 14.66 -29.46 22.54
CA LEU A 39 15.20 -29.21 23.87
C LEU A 39 14.10 -29.11 24.96
N ALA A 40 12.90 -28.71 24.61
CA ALA A 40 11.78 -28.64 25.55
C ALA A 40 11.40 -30.02 26.18
N LEU A 41 11.76 -31.12 25.51
CA LEU A 41 11.62 -32.46 26.03
C LEU A 41 12.57 -32.79 27.19
N ALA A 42 13.61 -31.99 27.38
CA ALA A 42 14.58 -32.22 28.46
C ALA A 42 13.92 -32.29 29.84
N THR A 43 12.93 -31.42 30.09
CA THR A 43 12.21 -31.38 31.38
C THR A 43 11.43 -32.66 31.65
N PRO A 44 10.47 -33.12 30.80
CA PRO A 44 9.73 -34.37 31.08
C PRO A 44 10.63 -35.60 31.13
N ILE A 45 11.67 -35.69 30.27
CA ILE A 45 12.61 -36.82 30.30
C ILE A 45 13.44 -36.81 31.60
N SER A 46 13.93 -35.63 32.02
CA SER A 46 14.67 -35.53 33.29
C SER A 46 13.80 -35.90 34.51
N VAL A 47 12.54 -35.51 34.52
CA VAL A 47 11.59 -35.89 35.58
C VAL A 47 11.33 -37.38 35.57
N GLN A 48 11.13 -38.01 34.41
CA GLN A 48 10.98 -39.46 34.28
C GLN A 48 12.19 -40.20 34.83
N LEU A 49 13.40 -39.80 34.44
CA LEU A 49 14.65 -40.39 34.89
C LEU A 49 14.84 -40.20 36.41
N LEU A 50 14.50 -39.03 36.91
CA LEU A 50 14.57 -38.74 38.37
C LEU A 50 13.65 -39.65 39.17
N ILE A 51 12.38 -39.76 38.79
CA ILE A 51 11.39 -40.61 39.46
C ILE A 51 11.88 -42.06 39.47
N ASN A 52 12.32 -42.58 38.32
CA ASN A 52 12.80 -43.94 38.21
C ASN A 52 14.09 -44.18 39.01
N SER A 53 15.01 -43.19 39.04
CA SER A 53 16.27 -43.29 39.78
C SER A 53 16.04 -43.22 41.31
N VAL A 54 15.21 -42.28 41.80
CA VAL A 54 14.90 -42.15 43.22
C VAL A 54 14.12 -43.37 43.72
N ALA A 55 13.17 -43.90 42.93
CA ALA A 55 12.42 -45.09 43.28
C ALA A 55 13.28 -46.34 43.44
N ASN A 56 14.41 -46.43 42.71
CA ASN A 56 15.24 -47.63 42.67
C ASN A 56 16.51 -47.53 43.54
N THR A 57 17.10 -46.34 43.78
CA THR A 57 18.43 -46.25 44.38
C THR A 57 18.52 -45.36 45.64
N ALA A 58 17.56 -44.44 45.86
CA ALA A 58 17.53 -43.48 46.98
C ALA A 58 18.85 -42.70 47.19
N MET A 59 19.71 -42.56 46.15
CA MET A 59 21.01 -41.86 46.21
C MET A 59 20.88 -40.37 45.78
N PRO A 60 21.61 -39.41 46.42
CA PRO A 60 21.55 -37.99 46.06
C PRO A 60 22.38 -37.65 44.80
N ALA A 61 23.37 -38.44 44.41
CA ALA A 61 24.26 -38.14 43.28
C ALA A 61 23.54 -38.00 41.93
N PRO A 62 22.58 -38.84 41.52
CA PRO A 62 21.79 -38.67 40.30
C PRO A 62 20.97 -37.38 40.30
N LEU A 63 20.52 -36.89 41.46
CA LEU A 63 19.74 -35.67 41.59
C LEU A 63 20.58 -34.46 41.17
N TRP A 64 21.81 -34.32 41.68
CA TRP A 64 22.70 -33.22 41.31
C TRP A 64 23.10 -33.24 39.83
N ALA A 65 23.41 -34.42 39.30
CA ALA A 65 23.78 -34.59 37.90
C ALA A 65 22.64 -34.23 36.95
N LEU A 66 21.42 -34.76 37.18
CA LEU A 66 20.25 -34.47 36.33
C LEU A 66 19.83 -33.01 36.43
N SER A 67 19.87 -32.40 37.64
CA SER A 67 19.56 -30.97 37.80
C SER A 67 20.57 -30.06 37.08
N GLY A 68 21.87 -30.39 37.12
CA GLY A 68 22.90 -29.65 36.42
C GLY A 68 22.77 -29.74 34.90
N VAL A 69 22.53 -30.93 34.35
CA VAL A 69 22.27 -31.13 32.93
C VAL A 69 21.01 -30.41 32.49
N LEU A 70 19.92 -30.53 33.23
CA LEU A 70 18.66 -29.84 32.95
C LEU A 70 18.86 -28.32 32.92
N LEU A 71 19.56 -27.74 33.91
CA LEU A 71 19.86 -26.32 33.96
C LEU A 71 20.63 -25.88 32.70
N LEU A 72 21.67 -26.61 32.29
CA LEU A 72 22.46 -26.32 31.10
C LEU A 72 21.60 -26.30 29.82
N LEU A 73 20.72 -27.34 29.67
CA LEU A 73 19.81 -27.41 28.51
C LEU A 73 18.79 -26.28 28.51
N LEU A 74 18.25 -25.92 29.68
CA LEU A 74 17.31 -24.77 29.78
C LEU A 74 18.01 -23.42 29.49
N LEU A 75 19.26 -23.22 29.93
CA LEU A 75 20.04 -22.03 29.55
C LEU A 75 20.28 -21.97 28.04
N LEU A 76 20.53 -23.11 27.40
CA LEU A 76 20.62 -23.18 25.94
C LEU A 76 19.28 -22.80 25.28
N VAL A 77 18.14 -23.28 25.80
CA VAL A 77 16.79 -22.87 25.33
C VAL A 77 16.60 -21.36 25.44
N VAL A 78 17.02 -20.75 26.57
CA VAL A 78 16.94 -19.29 26.77
C VAL A 78 17.78 -18.56 25.72
N ALA A 79 19.03 -18.99 25.48
CA ALA A 79 19.91 -18.37 24.50
C ALA A 79 19.34 -18.46 23.06
N LEU A 80 18.88 -19.64 22.65
CA LEU A 80 18.24 -19.85 21.34
C LEU A 80 16.95 -19.04 21.20
N SER A 81 16.15 -18.96 22.26
CA SER A 81 14.90 -18.17 22.27
C SER A 81 15.20 -16.67 22.12
N ALA A 82 16.18 -16.16 22.83
CA ALA A 82 16.63 -14.76 22.71
C ALA A 82 17.11 -14.46 21.28
N LEU A 83 17.92 -15.35 20.70
CA LEU A 83 18.42 -15.19 19.33
C LEU A 83 17.27 -15.25 18.29
N ARG A 84 16.29 -16.15 18.48
CA ARG A 84 15.09 -16.23 17.64
C ARG A 84 14.30 -14.92 17.67
N VAL A 85 14.06 -14.33 18.86
CA VAL A 85 13.36 -13.05 19.00
C VAL A 85 14.13 -11.93 18.30
N TRP A 86 15.46 -11.90 18.45
CA TRP A 86 16.32 -10.90 17.80
C TRP A 86 16.25 -10.99 16.27
N ILE A 87 16.24 -12.21 15.71
CA ILE A 87 16.11 -12.45 14.26
C ILE A 87 14.73 -11.99 13.75
N MET A 88 13.65 -12.28 14.51
CA MET A 88 12.31 -11.83 14.13
C MET A 88 12.16 -10.33 14.18
N ALA A 89 12.78 -9.64 15.11
CA ALA A 89 12.84 -8.17 15.11
C ALA A 89 13.63 -7.63 13.89
N GLY A 90 14.64 -8.36 13.42
CA GLY A 90 15.33 -8.09 12.15
C GLY A 90 14.40 -8.21 10.93
N PHE A 91 13.57 -9.25 10.90
CA PHE A 91 12.52 -9.43 9.89
C PHE A 91 11.56 -8.25 9.85
N GLU A 92 11.02 -7.83 11.01
CA GLU A 92 10.06 -6.72 11.09
C GLU A 92 10.63 -5.43 10.47
N ARG A 93 11.86 -5.05 10.86
CA ARG A 93 12.52 -3.84 10.35
C ARG A 93 12.78 -3.90 8.84
N ARG A 94 13.26 -5.06 8.35
CA ARG A 94 13.57 -5.25 6.94
C ARG A 94 12.30 -5.25 6.09
N LEU A 95 11.25 -5.95 6.54
CA LEU A 95 9.96 -5.98 5.86
C LEU A 95 9.40 -4.56 5.70
N PHE A 96 9.40 -3.77 6.78
CA PHE A 96 8.93 -2.39 6.74
C PHE A 96 9.68 -1.55 5.70
N SER A 97 11.02 -1.53 5.81
CA SER A 97 11.86 -0.73 4.90
C SER A 97 11.67 -1.12 3.43
N ARG A 98 11.56 -2.43 3.15
CA ARG A 98 11.34 -2.94 1.80
C ARG A 98 9.98 -2.55 1.25
N ILE A 99 8.91 -2.76 2.03
CA ILE A 99 7.54 -2.46 1.57
C ILE A 99 7.38 -0.95 1.32
N VAL A 100 7.91 -0.08 2.21
CA VAL A 100 7.91 1.38 1.97
C VAL A 100 8.58 1.72 0.65
N ALA A 101 9.79 1.21 0.41
CA ALA A 101 10.53 1.48 -0.83
C ALA A 101 9.78 0.95 -2.06
N GLU A 102 9.25 -0.27 -1.99
CA GLU A 102 8.54 -0.89 -3.11
C GLU A 102 7.21 -0.19 -3.42
N VAL A 103 6.42 0.16 -2.41
CA VAL A 103 5.17 0.92 -2.59
C VAL A 103 5.45 2.31 -3.14
N THR A 104 6.51 2.99 -2.66
CA THR A 104 6.93 4.29 -3.20
C THR A 104 7.27 4.19 -4.69
N LEU A 105 8.08 3.21 -5.09
CA LEU A 105 8.44 3.01 -6.50
C LEU A 105 7.21 2.70 -7.34
N ARG A 106 6.30 1.85 -6.85
CA ARG A 106 5.05 1.51 -7.56
C ARG A 106 4.11 2.70 -7.69
N ALA A 107 4.05 3.57 -6.67
CA ALA A 107 3.25 4.78 -6.73
C ALA A 107 3.81 5.78 -7.76
N VAL A 108 5.13 5.93 -7.81
CA VAL A 108 5.80 6.82 -8.79
C VAL A 108 5.65 6.31 -10.23
N HIS A 109 5.76 4.99 -10.43
CA HIS A 109 5.64 4.38 -11.76
C HIS A 109 4.21 3.96 -12.13
N ALA A 110 3.21 4.30 -11.31
CA ALA A 110 1.82 4.01 -11.62
C ALA A 110 1.38 4.74 -12.89
N GLN A 111 0.53 4.08 -13.69
CA GLN A 111 -0.10 4.73 -14.84
C GLN A 111 -0.90 5.95 -14.38
N ASP A 112 -0.71 7.09 -15.03
CA ASP A 112 -1.58 8.26 -14.86
C ASP A 112 -2.76 8.15 -15.86
N PRO A 113 -4.02 8.33 -15.44
CA PRO A 113 -4.50 8.94 -14.20
C PRO A 113 -5.00 7.96 -13.11
N PHE A 114 -4.25 6.93 -12.78
CA PHE A 114 -4.71 5.87 -11.86
C PHE A 114 -5.23 6.39 -10.51
N PHE A 115 -4.52 7.32 -9.86
CA PHE A 115 -4.92 7.83 -8.54
C PHE A 115 -5.95 8.96 -8.61
N THR A 116 -5.86 9.82 -9.62
CA THR A 116 -6.63 11.06 -9.68
C THR A 116 -8.07 10.86 -10.11
N ASP A 117 -8.33 9.99 -11.08
CA ASP A 117 -9.67 9.83 -11.67
C ASP A 117 -10.52 8.77 -10.98
N GLY A 118 -9.89 7.83 -10.29
CA GLY A 118 -10.58 6.74 -9.62
C GLY A 118 -10.82 6.95 -8.12
N ASN A 119 -10.49 8.12 -7.57
CA ASN A 119 -10.51 8.37 -6.12
C ASN A 119 -9.81 7.27 -5.32
N ARG A 120 -8.64 6.83 -5.82
CA ARG A 120 -7.90 5.65 -5.31
C ARG A 120 -6.80 6.03 -4.31
N GLY A 121 -6.84 7.24 -3.77
CA GLY A 121 -5.93 7.69 -2.72
C GLY A 121 -6.06 6.85 -1.43
N ASP A 122 -7.25 6.30 -1.19
CA ASP A 122 -7.54 5.38 -0.08
C ASP A 122 -6.71 4.09 -0.12
N LEU A 123 -6.12 3.76 -1.28
CA LEU A 123 -5.27 2.57 -1.42
C LEU A 123 -4.07 2.61 -0.46
N PHE A 124 -3.53 3.80 -0.17
CA PHE A 124 -2.40 3.94 0.75
C PHE A 124 -2.76 3.65 2.20
N ASN A 125 -4.02 3.77 2.61
CA ASN A 125 -4.47 3.37 3.95
C ASN A 125 -4.25 1.87 4.20
N ARG A 126 -4.21 1.06 3.15
CA ARG A 126 -3.93 -0.40 3.23
C ARG A 126 -2.49 -0.70 3.64
N PHE A 127 -1.57 0.27 3.49
CA PHE A 127 -0.21 0.15 3.98
C PHE A 127 -0.15 -0.16 5.49
N PHE A 128 -1.11 0.34 6.28
CA PHE A 128 -1.13 0.09 7.72
C PHE A 128 -1.40 -1.38 8.09
N ASP A 129 -1.90 -2.19 7.18
CA ASP A 129 -2.01 -3.63 7.37
C ASP A 129 -0.63 -4.33 7.44
N LEU A 130 0.44 -3.64 7.02
CA LEU A 130 1.81 -4.08 7.22
C LEU A 130 2.12 -4.34 8.70
N VAL A 131 1.58 -3.54 9.62
CA VAL A 131 1.77 -3.72 11.07
C VAL A 131 1.20 -5.06 11.55
N VAL A 132 0.08 -5.50 10.97
CA VAL A 132 -0.51 -6.81 11.27
C VAL A 132 0.42 -7.91 10.77
N VAL A 133 0.93 -7.82 9.54
CA VAL A 133 1.89 -8.79 8.98
C VAL A 133 3.17 -8.87 9.82
N GLN A 134 3.72 -7.72 10.22
CA GLN A 134 4.92 -7.65 11.06
C GLN A 134 4.75 -8.37 12.40
N LYS A 135 3.57 -8.26 13.03
CA LYS A 135 3.29 -8.89 14.32
C LYS A 135 2.87 -10.35 14.19
N SER A 136 2.04 -10.66 13.20
CA SER A 136 1.47 -11.99 13.04
C SER A 136 2.52 -13.02 12.59
N VAL A 137 3.46 -12.66 11.71
CA VAL A 137 4.49 -13.60 11.24
C VAL A 137 5.40 -14.06 12.39
N PRO A 138 6.02 -13.18 13.20
CA PRO A 138 6.77 -13.61 14.38
C PRO A 138 5.92 -14.40 15.38
N SER A 139 4.69 -13.95 15.65
CA SER A 139 3.76 -14.64 16.56
C SER A 139 3.48 -16.07 16.11
N LEU A 140 3.22 -16.29 14.83
CA LEU A 140 2.97 -17.60 14.26
C LEU A 140 4.23 -18.49 14.25
N VAL A 141 5.41 -17.94 13.93
CA VAL A 141 6.68 -18.67 13.93
C VAL A 141 7.13 -19.00 15.35
N ILE A 142 7.02 -18.06 16.29
CA ILE A 142 7.44 -18.24 17.68
C ILE A 142 6.43 -19.07 18.46
N GLY A 143 5.13 -18.80 18.28
CA GLY A 143 4.05 -19.43 19.04
C GLY A 143 3.44 -20.64 18.35
N ALA A 144 2.67 -20.45 17.30
CA ALA A 144 1.91 -21.51 16.64
C ALA A 144 2.80 -22.67 16.15
N PHE A 145 3.91 -22.35 15.48
CA PHE A 145 4.81 -23.37 14.97
C PHE A 145 5.53 -24.13 16.09
N THR A 146 5.88 -23.45 17.20
CA THR A 146 6.42 -24.11 18.40
C THR A 146 5.41 -25.14 18.96
N ILE A 147 4.14 -24.73 19.13
CA ILE A 147 3.09 -25.61 19.63
C ILE A 147 2.87 -26.82 18.72
N VAL A 148 2.75 -26.58 17.41
CA VAL A 148 2.58 -27.66 16.42
C VAL A 148 3.75 -28.64 16.48
N LEU A 149 4.98 -28.14 16.53
CA LEU A 149 6.16 -28.99 16.57
C LEU A 149 6.28 -29.76 17.88
N GLN A 150 6.03 -29.11 19.02
CA GLN A 150 5.98 -29.78 20.33
C GLN A 150 4.87 -30.83 20.36
N ALA A 151 3.69 -30.57 19.77
CA ALA A 151 2.63 -31.53 19.63
C ALA A 151 3.07 -32.75 18.80
N VAL A 152 3.66 -32.53 17.62
CA VAL A 152 4.17 -33.62 16.76
C VAL A 152 5.17 -34.48 17.50
N ILE A 153 6.16 -33.88 18.17
CA ILE A 153 7.20 -34.59 18.89
C ILE A 153 6.58 -35.31 20.13
N GLY A 154 5.78 -34.57 20.91
CA GLY A 154 5.17 -35.14 22.14
C GLY A 154 4.20 -36.29 21.87
N LEU A 155 3.33 -36.12 20.85
CA LEU A 155 2.41 -37.20 20.44
C LEU A 155 3.17 -38.40 19.88
N THR A 156 4.26 -38.19 19.15
CA THR A 156 5.10 -39.28 18.66
C THR A 156 5.72 -40.07 19.81
N ILE A 157 6.37 -39.41 20.76
CA ILE A 157 7.01 -40.05 21.90
C ILE A 157 5.99 -40.83 22.75
N THR A 158 4.86 -40.19 23.08
CA THR A 158 3.83 -40.84 23.91
C THR A 158 3.18 -42.02 23.20
N SER A 159 3.11 -42.02 21.88
CA SER A 159 2.61 -43.15 21.08
C SER A 159 3.48 -44.42 21.21
N PHE A 160 4.78 -44.28 21.51
CA PHE A 160 5.67 -45.41 21.76
C PHE A 160 5.52 -46.03 23.19
N TYR A 161 4.86 -45.33 24.12
CA TYR A 161 4.70 -45.85 25.45
C TYR A 161 3.65 -46.99 25.50
N HIS A 162 2.54 -46.85 24.75
CA HIS A 162 1.50 -47.87 24.70
C HIS A 162 0.58 -47.70 23.47
N PRO A 163 0.10 -48.79 22.82
CA PRO A 163 -0.80 -48.70 21.65
C PRO A 163 -2.09 -47.92 21.89
N VAL A 164 -2.61 -47.90 23.12
CA VAL A 164 -3.78 -47.07 23.49
C VAL A 164 -3.49 -45.60 23.36
N PHE A 165 -2.28 -45.13 23.71
CA PHE A 165 -1.89 -43.75 23.53
C PHE A 165 -1.73 -43.41 22.04
N LEU A 166 -1.25 -44.34 21.22
CA LEU A 166 -1.22 -44.11 19.74
C LEU A 166 -2.64 -43.90 19.21
N ALA A 167 -3.60 -44.76 19.56
CA ALA A 167 -4.98 -44.60 19.11
C ALA A 167 -5.60 -43.28 19.61
N PHE A 168 -5.37 -42.94 20.89
CA PHE A 168 -5.81 -41.67 21.48
C PHE A 168 -5.22 -40.46 20.72
N ASN A 169 -3.93 -40.45 20.41
CA ASN A 169 -3.25 -39.39 19.70
C ASN A 169 -3.76 -39.23 18.26
N VAL A 170 -4.04 -40.34 17.56
CA VAL A 170 -4.64 -40.30 16.20
C VAL A 170 -6.02 -39.66 16.24
N VAL A 171 -6.88 -40.05 17.21
CA VAL A 171 -8.20 -39.44 17.39
C VAL A 171 -8.10 -37.95 17.69
N LEU A 172 -7.16 -37.55 18.54
CA LEU A 172 -6.90 -36.15 18.90
C LEU A 172 -6.50 -35.30 17.67
N VAL A 173 -5.55 -35.78 16.88
CA VAL A 173 -5.11 -35.10 15.64
C VAL A 173 -6.25 -35.00 14.64
N ALA A 174 -7.02 -36.09 14.46
CA ALA A 174 -8.18 -36.10 13.57
C ALA A 174 -9.25 -35.08 14.01
N ALA A 175 -9.50 -34.98 15.33
CA ALA A 175 -10.46 -34.01 15.89
C ALA A 175 -10.01 -32.55 15.61
N ILE A 176 -8.74 -32.22 15.87
CA ILE A 176 -8.15 -30.89 15.59
C ILE A 176 -8.28 -30.54 14.11
N PHE A 177 -7.89 -31.48 13.25
CA PHE A 177 -7.96 -31.29 11.79
C PHE A 177 -9.39 -31.09 11.30
N MET A 178 -10.35 -31.85 11.85
CA MET A 178 -11.77 -31.75 11.52
C MET A 178 -12.34 -30.37 11.88
N VAL A 179 -12.03 -29.87 13.09
CA VAL A 179 -12.43 -28.52 13.53
C VAL A 179 -11.93 -27.47 12.55
N TRP A 180 -10.65 -27.52 12.16
CA TRP A 180 -10.10 -26.58 11.19
C TRP A 180 -10.77 -26.72 9.82
N LEU A 181 -10.96 -27.94 9.33
CA LEU A 181 -11.52 -28.21 7.99
C LEU A 181 -12.95 -27.65 7.84
N ILE A 182 -13.79 -27.80 8.86
CA ILE A 182 -15.19 -27.35 8.85
C ILE A 182 -15.30 -25.83 8.68
N TRP A 183 -14.54 -25.07 9.46
CA TRP A 183 -14.74 -23.61 9.54
C TRP A 183 -13.73 -22.77 8.76
N ARG A 184 -12.62 -23.33 8.26
CA ARG A 184 -11.53 -22.58 7.60
C ARG A 184 -11.98 -21.63 6.49
N ARG A 185 -12.92 -22.07 5.62
CA ARG A 185 -13.38 -21.26 4.50
C ARG A 185 -14.18 -20.05 4.94
N GLY A 186 -15.08 -20.26 5.89
CA GLY A 186 -15.90 -19.18 6.45
C GLY A 186 -15.07 -18.19 7.26
N ALA A 187 -14.08 -18.67 8.01
CA ALA A 187 -13.18 -17.84 8.81
C ALA A 187 -12.27 -16.96 7.90
N ILE A 188 -11.61 -17.54 6.89
CA ILE A 188 -10.76 -16.78 5.96
C ILE A 188 -11.59 -15.73 5.20
N GLY A 189 -12.72 -16.13 4.60
CA GLY A 189 -13.58 -15.20 3.89
C GLY A 189 -14.17 -14.10 4.79
N GLY A 190 -14.49 -14.46 6.03
CA GLY A 190 -14.96 -13.50 7.03
C GLY A 190 -13.89 -12.49 7.46
N ALA A 191 -12.64 -12.93 7.65
CA ALA A 191 -11.52 -12.06 7.99
C ALA A 191 -11.22 -11.04 6.87
N VAL A 192 -11.18 -11.48 5.61
CA VAL A 192 -11.00 -10.59 4.45
C VAL A 192 -12.16 -9.59 4.35
N ALA A 193 -13.41 -10.04 4.49
CA ALA A 193 -14.56 -9.14 4.46
C ALA A 193 -14.53 -8.11 5.60
N LEU A 194 -14.06 -8.50 6.78
CA LEU A 194 -13.89 -7.60 7.91
C LEU A 194 -12.81 -6.55 7.66
N SER A 195 -11.69 -6.94 7.04
CA SER A 195 -10.63 -6.01 6.64
C SER A 195 -11.15 -4.98 5.63
N HIS A 196 -11.87 -5.41 4.60
CA HIS A 196 -12.49 -4.48 3.64
C HIS A 196 -13.48 -3.52 4.31
N ALA A 197 -14.29 -3.98 5.29
CA ALA A 197 -15.20 -3.11 6.03
C ALA A 197 -14.46 -2.09 6.89
N LYS A 198 -13.32 -2.47 7.50
CA LYS A 198 -12.41 -1.58 8.25
C LYS A 198 -11.87 -0.46 7.35
N HIS A 199 -11.34 -0.80 6.17
CA HIS A 199 -10.82 0.19 5.22
C HIS A 199 -11.91 1.11 4.66
N LYS A 200 -13.11 0.58 4.43
CA LYS A 200 -14.26 1.42 4.03
C LYS A 200 -14.63 2.44 5.10
N ALA A 201 -14.54 2.07 6.39
CA ALA A 201 -14.76 2.99 7.48
C ALA A 201 -13.66 4.06 7.56
N ALA A 202 -12.38 3.66 7.41
CA ALA A 202 -11.26 4.58 7.38
C ALA A 202 -11.39 5.61 6.24
N HIS A 203 -11.71 5.16 5.03
CA HIS A 203 -11.95 6.03 3.87
C HIS A 203 -13.08 7.04 4.12
N TRP A 204 -14.18 6.61 4.77
CA TRP A 204 -15.26 7.52 5.14
C TRP A 204 -14.78 8.60 6.12
N LEU A 205 -14.02 8.23 7.15
CA LEU A 205 -13.50 9.19 8.14
C LEU A 205 -12.52 10.18 7.50
N GLU A 206 -11.67 9.73 6.59
CA GLU A 206 -10.76 10.56 5.81
C GLU A 206 -11.54 11.57 4.95
N SER A 207 -12.60 11.12 4.27
CA SER A 207 -13.49 11.99 3.47
C SER A 207 -14.17 13.06 4.34
N VAL A 208 -14.64 12.68 5.52
CA VAL A 208 -15.24 13.65 6.47
C VAL A 208 -14.21 14.65 6.96
N GLY A 209 -13.00 14.20 7.30
CA GLY A 209 -11.90 15.06 7.73
C GLY A 209 -11.49 16.06 6.65
N GLY A 210 -11.34 15.60 5.41
CA GLY A 210 -10.99 16.44 4.25
C GLY A 210 -12.07 17.47 3.88
N SER A 211 -13.32 17.22 4.24
CA SER A 211 -14.47 18.09 3.94
C SER A 211 -15.15 18.66 5.18
N ASN A 212 -14.44 18.79 6.32
CA ASN A 212 -15.02 19.12 7.61
C ASN A 212 -15.85 20.40 7.61
N GLY A 213 -15.43 21.42 6.86
CA GLY A 213 -16.14 22.69 6.74
C GLY A 213 -17.55 22.56 6.15
N PHE A 214 -17.74 21.60 5.25
CA PHE A 214 -19.04 21.32 4.63
C PHE A 214 -20.05 20.75 5.62
N TYR A 215 -19.59 19.93 6.57
CA TYR A 215 -20.48 19.25 7.54
C TYR A 215 -20.90 20.10 8.74
N LYS A 216 -20.54 21.40 8.80
CA LYS A 216 -20.85 22.29 9.94
C LYS A 216 -22.24 22.91 9.90
N SER A 217 -23.14 22.41 9.08
CA SER A 217 -24.57 22.77 9.11
C SER A 217 -25.42 21.59 9.60
N SER A 218 -26.59 21.86 10.21
CA SER A 218 -27.43 20.80 10.80
C SER A 218 -27.82 19.70 9.82
N ARG A 219 -28.28 20.06 8.61
CA ARG A 219 -28.64 19.08 7.57
C ARG A 219 -27.45 18.25 7.09
N HIS A 220 -26.28 18.85 6.96
CA HIS A 220 -25.06 18.13 6.53
C HIS A 220 -24.51 17.24 7.65
N LEU A 221 -24.66 17.68 8.92
CA LEU A 221 -24.32 16.84 10.06
C LEU A 221 -25.20 15.59 10.10
N ASP A 222 -26.51 15.71 9.90
CA ASP A 222 -27.44 14.57 9.87
C ASP A 222 -27.05 13.58 8.75
N PHE A 223 -26.69 14.08 7.56
CA PHE A 223 -26.18 13.25 6.47
C PHE A 223 -24.89 12.51 6.88
N ALA A 224 -23.93 13.21 7.49
CA ALA A 224 -22.68 12.61 7.94
C ALA A 224 -22.93 11.52 8.99
N MET A 225 -23.85 11.76 9.94
CA MET A 225 -24.20 10.78 10.98
C MET A 225 -24.90 9.55 10.40
N GLN A 226 -25.87 9.73 9.50
CA GLN A 226 -26.54 8.61 8.82
C GLN A 226 -25.54 7.76 8.01
N ARG A 227 -24.60 8.41 7.32
CA ARG A 227 -23.56 7.70 6.55
C ARG A 227 -22.60 6.94 7.48
N SER A 228 -22.20 7.56 8.59
CA SER A 228 -21.37 6.94 9.62
C SER A 228 -22.06 5.72 10.24
N GLU A 229 -23.35 5.84 10.54
CA GLU A 229 -24.15 4.73 11.06
C GLU A 229 -24.22 3.56 10.06
N ALA A 230 -24.46 3.83 8.80
CA ALA A 230 -24.50 2.81 7.75
C ALA A 230 -23.16 2.07 7.61
N VAL A 231 -22.04 2.79 7.65
CA VAL A 231 -20.70 2.20 7.59
C VAL A 231 -20.41 1.38 8.84
N THR A 232 -20.75 1.90 10.02
CA THR A 232 -20.60 1.21 11.31
C THR A 232 -21.45 -0.05 11.37
N ALA A 233 -22.71 0.00 10.95
CA ALA A 233 -23.60 -1.16 10.89
C ALA A 233 -23.04 -2.25 9.98
N SER A 234 -22.48 -1.87 8.82
CA SER A 234 -21.82 -2.81 7.90
C SER A 234 -20.61 -3.49 8.53
N TYR A 235 -19.78 -2.75 9.27
CA TYR A 235 -18.63 -3.30 9.99
C TYR A 235 -19.06 -4.27 11.09
N VAL A 236 -20.01 -3.85 11.95
CA VAL A 236 -20.50 -4.65 13.08
C VAL A 236 -21.15 -5.95 12.60
N ASP A 237 -21.94 -5.90 11.52
CA ASP A 237 -22.56 -7.12 10.97
C ASP A 237 -21.50 -8.07 10.37
N THR A 238 -20.50 -7.55 9.69
CA THR A 238 -19.40 -8.34 9.15
C THR A 238 -18.55 -8.95 10.27
N HIS A 239 -18.24 -8.17 11.32
CA HIS A 239 -17.54 -8.65 12.51
C HIS A 239 -18.34 -9.74 13.22
N ARG A 240 -19.67 -9.58 13.41
CA ARG A 240 -20.54 -10.60 14.01
C ARG A 240 -20.53 -11.90 13.21
N ARG A 241 -20.50 -11.83 11.89
CA ARG A 241 -20.39 -13.01 11.01
C ARG A 241 -19.03 -13.71 11.15
N TYR A 242 -17.94 -12.96 11.14
CA TYR A 242 -16.59 -13.49 11.35
C TYR A 242 -16.45 -14.11 12.74
N PHE A 243 -16.85 -13.40 13.79
CA PHE A 243 -16.78 -13.83 15.18
C PHE A 243 -17.47 -15.18 15.43
N ARG A 244 -18.59 -15.47 14.75
CA ARG A 244 -19.24 -16.78 14.89
C ARG A 244 -18.34 -17.95 14.49
N TYR A 245 -17.55 -17.80 13.46
CA TYR A 245 -16.59 -18.83 13.03
C TYR A 245 -15.43 -18.95 14.02
N GLN A 246 -14.85 -17.83 14.41
CA GLN A 246 -13.75 -17.77 15.39
C GLN A 246 -14.18 -18.35 16.74
N PHE A 247 -15.34 -17.93 17.24
CA PHE A 247 -15.89 -18.41 18.52
C PHE A 247 -16.16 -19.92 18.49
N ALA A 248 -16.78 -20.42 17.43
CA ALA A 248 -17.05 -21.85 17.28
C ALA A 248 -15.76 -22.69 17.28
N GLN A 249 -14.72 -22.23 16.55
CA GLN A 249 -13.40 -22.88 16.57
C GLN A 249 -12.76 -22.85 17.96
N THR A 250 -12.76 -21.70 18.61
CA THR A 250 -12.18 -21.54 19.95
C THR A 250 -12.86 -22.46 20.97
N VAL A 251 -14.20 -22.46 20.98
CA VAL A 251 -14.95 -23.37 21.88
C VAL A 251 -14.67 -24.84 21.58
N ALA A 252 -14.61 -25.21 20.29
CA ALA A 252 -14.29 -26.60 19.91
C ALA A 252 -12.89 -27.03 20.39
N PHE A 253 -11.87 -26.16 20.26
CA PHE A 253 -10.52 -26.46 20.77
C PHE A 253 -10.46 -26.54 22.28
N LEU A 254 -11.19 -25.68 22.99
CA LEU A 254 -11.31 -25.75 24.45
C LEU A 254 -12.01 -27.07 24.91
N LEU A 255 -13.02 -27.51 24.17
CA LEU A 255 -13.67 -28.79 24.43
C LEU A 255 -12.71 -29.97 24.17
N ILE A 256 -11.96 -29.93 23.04
CA ILE A 256 -10.94 -30.96 22.77
C ILE A 256 -9.91 -30.99 23.91
N TYR A 257 -9.42 -29.82 24.36
CA TYR A 257 -8.52 -29.71 25.51
C TYR A 257 -9.11 -30.40 26.75
N ALA A 258 -10.35 -30.11 27.13
CA ALA A 258 -10.99 -30.65 28.32
C ALA A 258 -11.18 -32.18 28.24
N PHE A 259 -11.71 -32.66 27.10
CA PHE A 259 -11.91 -34.10 26.90
C PHE A 259 -10.59 -34.87 26.78
N ALA A 260 -9.58 -34.29 26.15
CA ALA A 260 -8.27 -34.91 26.04
C ALA A 260 -7.57 -35.03 27.40
N SER A 261 -7.60 -33.98 28.23
CA SER A 261 -7.02 -33.99 29.56
C SER A 261 -7.69 -35.03 30.48
N ALA A 262 -9.01 -35.04 30.49
CA ALA A 262 -9.75 -36.04 31.28
C ALA A 262 -9.54 -37.48 30.76
N GLY A 263 -9.51 -37.63 29.41
CA GLY A 263 -9.28 -38.92 28.76
C GLY A 263 -7.88 -39.47 29.02
N LEU A 264 -6.85 -38.63 29.02
CA LEU A 264 -5.49 -39.03 29.36
C LEU A 264 -5.38 -39.57 30.78
N LEU A 265 -5.96 -38.85 31.75
CA LEU A 265 -5.96 -39.27 33.15
C LEU A 265 -6.67 -40.60 33.34
N LEU A 266 -7.85 -40.76 32.72
CA LEU A 266 -8.63 -42.01 32.79
C LEU A 266 -7.87 -43.17 32.15
N LEU A 267 -7.42 -43.04 30.92
CA LEU A 267 -6.71 -44.09 30.17
C LEU A 267 -5.39 -44.46 30.84
N GLY A 268 -4.58 -43.46 31.22
CA GLY A 268 -3.31 -43.66 31.90
C GLY A 268 -3.46 -44.34 33.26
N GLY A 269 -4.46 -43.92 34.06
CA GLY A 269 -4.80 -44.56 35.33
C GLY A 269 -5.23 -46.02 35.16
N MET A 270 -6.06 -46.32 34.15
CA MET A 270 -6.46 -47.69 33.83
C MET A 270 -5.28 -48.58 33.42
N LEU A 271 -4.32 -48.03 32.65
CA LEU A 271 -3.13 -48.77 32.23
C LEU A 271 -2.19 -49.08 33.40
N ILE A 272 -2.07 -48.19 34.39
CA ILE A 272 -1.33 -48.46 35.64
C ILE A 272 -2.00 -49.56 36.44
N LEU A 273 -3.33 -49.49 36.64
CA LEU A 273 -4.07 -50.53 37.38
C LEU A 273 -3.93 -51.93 36.75
N ARG A 274 -3.71 -51.98 35.42
CA ARG A 274 -3.44 -53.23 34.69
C ARG A 274 -1.96 -53.62 34.66
N GLY A 275 -1.06 -52.86 35.29
CA GLY A 275 0.38 -53.10 35.27
C GLY A 275 1.06 -52.94 33.92
N GLN A 276 0.40 -52.25 32.98
CA GLN A 276 0.89 -52.05 31.58
C GLN A 276 1.69 -50.77 31.41
N LEU A 277 1.73 -49.88 32.42
CA LEU A 277 2.45 -48.61 32.40
C LEU A 277 3.12 -48.38 33.75
N SER A 278 4.37 -47.87 33.75
CA SER A 278 5.04 -47.44 34.97
C SER A 278 4.54 -46.06 35.44
N LEU A 279 4.67 -45.78 36.75
CA LEU A 279 4.33 -44.46 37.28
C LEU A 279 5.15 -43.35 36.63
N GLY A 280 6.47 -43.57 36.41
CA GLY A 280 7.34 -42.62 35.75
C GLY A 280 6.93 -42.34 34.30
N GLN A 281 6.50 -43.37 33.58
CA GLN A 281 5.98 -43.20 32.21
C GLN A 281 4.68 -42.39 32.17
N LEU A 282 3.76 -42.62 33.13
CA LEU A 282 2.52 -41.83 33.21
C LEU A 282 2.82 -40.37 33.50
N VAL A 283 3.69 -40.07 34.46
CA VAL A 283 4.06 -38.68 34.80
C VAL A 283 4.74 -37.99 33.63
N ALA A 284 5.63 -38.69 32.92
CA ALA A 284 6.25 -38.15 31.73
C ALA A 284 5.23 -37.90 30.60
N ALA A 285 4.31 -38.83 30.35
CA ALA A 285 3.24 -38.68 29.38
C ALA A 285 2.32 -37.50 29.76
N GLU A 286 1.97 -37.33 31.02
CA GLU A 286 1.17 -36.22 31.51
C GLU A 286 1.86 -34.87 31.29
N LEU A 287 3.15 -34.75 31.61
CA LEU A 287 3.93 -33.52 31.38
C LEU A 287 4.06 -33.17 29.90
N ILE A 288 4.24 -34.17 29.04
CA ILE A 288 4.33 -33.95 27.59
C ILE A 288 2.97 -33.56 27.03
N LEU A 289 1.94 -34.33 27.31
CA LEU A 289 0.60 -34.17 26.74
C LEU A 289 -0.14 -32.96 27.31
N SER A 290 0.04 -32.63 28.60
CA SER A 290 -0.53 -31.39 29.16
C SER A 290 0.02 -30.12 28.45
N GLY A 291 1.30 -30.12 28.08
CA GLY A 291 1.87 -29.07 27.24
C GLY A 291 1.22 -29.01 25.84
N VAL A 292 0.98 -30.18 25.22
CA VAL A 292 0.27 -30.26 23.93
C VAL A 292 -1.17 -29.77 24.07
N PHE A 293 -1.88 -30.20 25.12
CA PHE A 293 -3.27 -29.82 25.36
C PHE A 293 -3.42 -28.32 25.64
N TYR A 294 -2.49 -27.74 26.41
CA TYR A 294 -2.42 -26.28 26.56
C TYR A 294 -2.22 -25.59 25.20
N GLY A 295 -1.33 -26.10 24.36
CA GLY A 295 -1.15 -25.61 23.00
C GLY A 295 -2.45 -25.65 22.17
N ILE A 296 -3.23 -26.73 22.28
CA ILE A 296 -4.55 -26.87 21.63
C ILE A 296 -5.52 -25.80 22.12
N SER A 297 -5.55 -25.49 23.41
CA SER A 297 -6.39 -24.41 23.94
C SER A 297 -6.07 -23.03 23.37
N GLN A 298 -4.82 -22.79 23.01
CA GLN A 298 -4.35 -21.53 22.39
C GLN A 298 -4.53 -21.51 20.87
N PHE A 299 -4.85 -22.63 20.25
CA PHE A 299 -4.84 -22.78 18.80
C PHE A 299 -5.86 -21.87 18.10
N GLY A 300 -7.01 -21.61 18.76
CA GLY A 300 -8.01 -20.66 18.28
C GLY A 300 -7.46 -19.24 18.08
N TRP A 301 -6.63 -18.77 19.01
CA TRP A 301 -5.98 -17.44 18.90
C TRP A 301 -4.93 -17.38 17.79
N TYR A 302 -4.14 -18.44 17.61
CA TYR A 302 -3.16 -18.50 16.51
C TYR A 302 -3.83 -18.63 15.14
N LEU A 303 -4.95 -19.31 15.04
CA LEU A 303 -5.74 -19.34 13.80
C LEU A 303 -6.33 -17.99 13.47
N ASP A 304 -6.80 -17.24 14.47
CA ASP A 304 -7.25 -15.86 14.29
C ASP A 304 -6.13 -14.98 13.73
N SER A 305 -4.96 -14.99 14.36
CA SER A 305 -3.76 -14.29 13.87
C SER A 305 -3.37 -14.72 12.45
N PHE A 306 -3.57 -15.99 12.09
CA PHE A 306 -3.34 -16.47 10.73
C PHE A 306 -4.38 -15.93 9.74
N TYR A 307 -5.66 -15.87 10.12
CA TYR A 307 -6.71 -15.32 9.27
C TYR A 307 -6.55 -13.80 9.07
N GLU A 308 -6.17 -13.08 10.13
CA GLU A 308 -5.81 -11.67 10.02
C GLU A 308 -4.58 -11.45 9.12
N LEU A 309 -3.56 -12.29 9.23
CA LEU A 309 -2.38 -12.25 8.36
C LEU A 309 -2.77 -12.44 6.89
N VAL A 310 -3.66 -13.38 6.59
CA VAL A 310 -4.16 -13.61 5.22
C VAL A 310 -4.92 -12.39 4.71
N ALA A 311 -5.82 -11.83 5.53
CA ALA A 311 -6.59 -10.65 5.16
C ALA A 311 -5.71 -9.42 4.91
N SER A 312 -4.74 -9.17 5.80
CA SER A 312 -3.79 -8.06 5.64
C SER A 312 -2.84 -8.24 4.45
N SER A 313 -2.48 -9.49 4.13
CA SER A 313 -1.67 -9.78 2.94
C SER A 313 -2.46 -9.58 1.65
N GLU A 314 -3.76 -9.85 1.64
CA GLU A 314 -4.65 -9.51 0.52
C GLU A 314 -4.72 -8.01 0.30
N GLU A 315 -4.97 -7.23 1.36
CA GLU A 315 -5.03 -5.77 1.29
C GLU A 315 -3.71 -5.16 0.78
N LEU A 316 -2.57 -5.63 1.29
CA LEU A 316 -1.25 -5.21 0.79
C LEU A 316 -1.03 -5.62 -0.67
N SER A 317 -1.55 -6.77 -1.10
CA SER A 317 -1.39 -7.23 -2.48
C SER A 317 -2.03 -6.27 -3.50
N LEU A 318 -3.04 -5.51 -3.10
CA LEU A 318 -3.67 -4.48 -3.94
C LEU A 318 -2.72 -3.32 -4.25
N LEU A 319 -1.80 -2.99 -3.35
CA LEU A 319 -0.72 -2.03 -3.62
C LEU A 319 0.26 -2.56 -4.67
N PHE A 320 0.46 -3.87 -4.71
CA PHE A 320 1.31 -4.51 -5.72
C PHE A 320 0.62 -4.70 -7.07
N ALA A 321 -0.71 -4.64 -7.09
CA ALA A 321 -1.52 -4.72 -8.30
C ALA A 321 -1.70 -3.37 -9.01
N ILE A 322 -1.11 -2.28 -8.52
CA ILE A 322 -1.12 -0.97 -9.17
C ILE A 322 -0.51 -1.12 -10.58
N PRO A 323 -1.26 -0.79 -11.65
CA PRO A 323 -0.75 -0.89 -13.01
C PRO A 323 0.43 0.05 -13.20
N GLN A 324 1.51 -0.50 -13.74
CA GLN A 324 2.77 0.22 -13.93
C GLN A 324 2.91 0.73 -15.35
N GLU A 325 3.53 1.87 -15.51
CA GLU A 325 3.89 2.40 -16.82
C GLU A 325 4.97 1.56 -17.48
N THR A 326 4.87 1.42 -18.81
CA THR A 326 5.93 0.79 -19.59
C THR A 326 7.08 1.78 -19.74
N THR A 327 8.15 1.60 -18.98
CA THR A 327 9.35 2.42 -19.09
C THR A 327 10.17 1.97 -20.29
N VAL A 328 10.26 2.81 -21.33
CA VAL A 328 11.27 2.66 -22.37
C VAL A 328 12.49 3.46 -21.93
N ARG A 329 13.63 2.81 -21.80
CA ARG A 329 14.92 3.46 -21.55
C ARG A 329 15.47 3.92 -22.91
N GLY A 330 15.22 5.17 -23.26
CA GLY A 330 15.90 5.85 -24.36
C GLY A 330 17.06 6.70 -23.83
N ASP A 331 17.98 7.09 -24.69
CA ASP A 331 19.14 7.91 -24.29
C ASP A 331 18.87 9.42 -24.45
N HIS A 332 17.76 9.81 -25.07
CA HIS A 332 17.50 11.20 -25.44
C HIS A 332 16.05 11.62 -25.19
N GLY A 333 15.84 12.92 -25.03
CA GLY A 333 14.55 13.60 -25.03
C GLY A 333 14.26 14.26 -26.40
N PRO A 334 13.13 14.95 -26.53
CA PRO A 334 12.82 15.74 -27.74
C PRO A 334 13.90 16.78 -28.03
N ARG A 335 14.14 17.04 -29.30
CA ARG A 335 15.16 17.99 -29.77
C ARG A 335 14.78 19.42 -29.43
N ASP A 336 13.51 19.77 -29.68
CA ASP A 336 12.87 21.04 -29.45
C ASP A 336 11.40 20.85 -29.06
N GLY A 337 10.64 21.95 -28.91
CA GLY A 337 9.24 21.93 -28.54
C GLY A 337 8.25 21.84 -29.70
N ALA A 338 8.70 21.58 -30.94
CA ALA A 338 7.78 21.42 -32.06
C ALA A 338 6.87 20.21 -31.89
N VAL A 339 5.58 20.36 -32.13
CA VAL A 339 4.59 19.29 -32.03
C VAL A 339 3.88 19.12 -33.36
N LYS A 340 3.74 17.87 -33.81
CA LYS A 340 2.93 17.54 -34.97
C LYS A 340 2.03 16.33 -34.66
N LEU A 341 0.73 16.56 -34.69
CA LEU A 341 -0.31 15.54 -34.61
C LEU A 341 -0.94 15.39 -36.00
N THR A 342 -1.05 14.19 -36.52
CA THR A 342 -1.67 13.88 -37.79
C THR A 342 -2.72 12.77 -37.56
N ASP A 343 -3.99 13.14 -37.58
CA ASP A 343 -5.13 12.26 -37.37
C ASP A 343 -5.01 11.41 -36.09
N VAL A 344 -4.52 12.02 -35.01
CA VAL A 344 -4.32 11.33 -33.72
C VAL A 344 -5.66 11.21 -33.01
N VAL A 345 -6.06 9.98 -32.66
CA VAL A 345 -7.32 9.68 -31.96
C VAL A 345 -7.02 9.18 -30.55
N LEU A 346 -7.75 9.71 -29.56
CA LEU A 346 -7.75 9.28 -28.17
C LEU A 346 -9.12 9.54 -27.54
N ASP A 347 -9.75 8.50 -26.99
CA ASP A 347 -11.04 8.58 -26.27
C ASP A 347 -12.10 9.42 -27.02
N GLY A 348 -12.27 9.18 -28.32
CA GLY A 348 -13.22 9.88 -29.19
C GLY A 348 -12.79 11.27 -29.64
N ALA A 349 -11.70 11.83 -29.14
CA ALA A 349 -11.12 13.06 -29.66
C ALA A 349 -10.18 12.78 -30.82
N ARG A 350 -10.14 13.71 -31.81
CA ARG A 350 -9.27 13.65 -32.98
C ARG A 350 -8.46 14.91 -33.09
N TYR A 351 -7.13 14.78 -33.18
CA TYR A 351 -6.22 15.91 -33.25
C TYR A 351 -5.41 15.91 -34.55
N THR A 352 -5.47 17.06 -35.27
CA THR A 352 -4.61 17.36 -36.39
C THR A 352 -4.07 18.79 -36.22
N LEU A 353 -2.87 18.92 -35.67
CA LEU A 353 -2.29 20.16 -35.22
C LEU A 353 -0.79 20.16 -35.47
N ALA A 354 -0.25 21.31 -35.89
CA ALA A 354 1.20 21.53 -35.97
C ALA A 354 1.57 22.84 -35.25
N LEU A 355 2.60 22.73 -34.38
CA LEU A 355 3.19 23.83 -33.64
C LEU A 355 4.66 23.89 -33.97
N GLY A 356 5.15 25.09 -34.29
CA GLY A 356 6.58 25.34 -34.50
C GLY A 356 7.37 25.36 -33.19
N ALA A 357 8.67 25.11 -33.27
CA ALA A 357 9.56 25.26 -32.12
C ALA A 357 9.61 26.74 -31.66
N GLY A 358 9.42 26.97 -30.35
CA GLY A 358 9.40 28.32 -29.77
C GLY A 358 8.13 29.12 -30.03
N GLU A 359 7.14 28.54 -30.68
CA GLU A 359 5.87 29.19 -30.97
C GLU A 359 4.99 29.22 -29.70
N GLN A 360 4.31 30.36 -29.48
CA GLN A 360 3.42 30.55 -28.33
C GLN A 360 2.01 30.90 -28.81
N LEU A 361 1.03 30.09 -28.46
CA LEU A 361 -0.37 30.27 -28.88
C LEU A 361 -1.31 30.47 -27.69
N VAL A 362 -2.21 31.44 -27.82
CA VAL A 362 -3.41 31.54 -26.97
C VAL A 362 -4.43 30.52 -27.45
N THR A 363 -4.86 29.65 -26.55
CA THR A 363 -5.72 28.53 -26.90
C THR A 363 -7.05 28.61 -26.16
N VAL A 364 -8.16 28.55 -26.90
CA VAL A 364 -9.50 28.29 -26.34
C VAL A 364 -9.83 26.84 -26.59
N ALA A 365 -10.00 26.08 -25.53
CA ALA A 365 -10.20 24.62 -25.58
C ALA A 365 -11.64 24.23 -25.23
N GLU A 366 -12.22 23.30 -25.99
CA GLU A 366 -13.45 22.62 -25.59
C GLU A 366 -13.21 21.79 -24.32
N PRO A 367 -14.27 21.58 -23.49
CA PRO A 367 -14.15 20.79 -22.27
C PRO A 367 -13.57 19.39 -22.53
N GLY A 368 -12.45 19.08 -21.89
CA GLY A 368 -11.76 17.80 -22.00
C GLY A 368 -10.77 17.66 -23.15
N ALA A 369 -10.74 18.55 -24.16
CA ALA A 369 -9.78 18.52 -25.26
C ALA A 369 -8.34 18.76 -24.75
N GLU A 370 -8.15 19.80 -23.93
CA GLU A 370 -6.87 20.13 -23.28
C GLU A 370 -6.29 18.92 -22.52
N ARG A 371 -7.11 18.28 -21.71
CA ARG A 371 -6.70 17.14 -20.89
C ARG A 371 -6.22 15.96 -21.73
N ARG A 372 -6.95 15.59 -22.79
CA ARG A 372 -6.55 14.51 -23.68
C ARG A 372 -5.25 14.82 -24.42
N LEU A 373 -5.12 16.06 -24.88
CA LEU A 373 -3.88 16.54 -25.49
C LEU A 373 -2.70 16.44 -24.50
N ALA A 374 -2.88 16.88 -23.25
CA ALA A 374 -1.87 16.77 -22.19
C ALA A 374 -1.46 15.32 -21.94
N MET A 375 -2.42 14.38 -21.90
CA MET A 375 -2.15 12.94 -21.72
C MET A 375 -1.30 12.39 -22.87
N LEU A 376 -1.57 12.78 -24.11
CA LEU A 376 -0.78 12.38 -25.28
C LEU A 376 0.65 12.95 -25.22
N LEU A 377 0.79 14.26 -24.95
CA LEU A 377 2.08 14.95 -24.94
C LEU A 377 3.01 14.42 -23.85
N LYS A 378 2.48 14.10 -22.67
CA LYS A 378 3.24 13.49 -21.57
C LYS A 378 3.36 11.96 -21.64
N ARG A 379 2.81 11.37 -22.69
CA ARG A 379 2.77 9.91 -22.87
C ARG A 379 2.12 9.17 -21.68
N HIS A 380 1.10 9.78 -21.06
CA HIS A 380 0.23 9.10 -20.11
C HIS A 380 -0.78 8.21 -20.82
N ALA A 381 -1.14 8.56 -22.06
CA ALA A 381 -1.92 7.75 -22.97
C ALA A 381 -1.20 7.61 -24.32
N LEU A 382 -1.38 6.46 -24.95
CA LEU A 382 -0.92 6.25 -26.33
C LEU A 382 -2.07 6.53 -27.30
N PRO A 383 -1.78 7.09 -28.51
CA PRO A 383 -2.82 7.28 -29.51
C PRO A 383 -3.40 5.92 -29.96
N GLU A 384 -4.72 5.88 -30.14
CA GLU A 384 -5.41 4.71 -30.71
C GLU A 384 -5.06 4.56 -32.19
N ARG A 385 -4.90 5.69 -32.88
CA ARG A 385 -4.40 5.77 -34.26
C ARG A 385 -3.82 7.15 -34.52
N GLY A 386 -3.17 7.30 -35.67
CA GLY A 386 -2.52 8.55 -36.09
C GLY A 386 -1.07 8.62 -35.71
N LEU A 387 -0.44 9.76 -35.96
CA LEU A 387 0.98 9.97 -35.75
C LEU A 387 1.22 11.21 -34.90
N LEU A 388 1.82 11.01 -33.71
CA LEU A 388 2.31 12.07 -32.84
C LEU A 388 3.83 12.18 -32.97
N ARG A 389 4.34 13.42 -33.18
CA ARG A 389 5.77 13.72 -33.12
C ARG A 389 6.02 14.93 -32.22
N ILE A 390 7.08 14.88 -31.43
CA ILE A 390 7.58 15.98 -30.61
C ILE A 390 9.06 16.14 -30.93
N GLY A 391 9.48 17.37 -31.29
CA GLY A 391 10.86 17.61 -31.75
C GLY A 391 11.25 16.75 -32.96
N GLY A 392 10.28 16.44 -33.82
CA GLY A 392 10.46 15.63 -35.04
C GLY A 392 10.46 14.11 -34.86
N ALA A 393 10.46 13.58 -33.64
CA ALA A 393 10.50 12.14 -33.36
C ALA A 393 9.25 11.62 -32.62
N ASP A 394 9.04 10.30 -32.63
CA ASP A 394 7.97 9.64 -31.91
C ASP A 394 8.24 9.68 -30.40
N PRO A 395 7.29 10.14 -29.56
CA PRO A 395 7.43 10.11 -28.11
C PRO A 395 7.75 8.72 -27.53
N GLY A 396 7.39 7.65 -28.24
CA GLY A 396 7.72 6.27 -27.88
C GLY A 396 9.22 5.96 -27.89
N SER A 397 10.02 6.73 -28.63
CA SER A 397 11.49 6.55 -28.73
C SER A 397 12.27 7.26 -27.62
N PHE A 398 11.63 8.16 -26.87
CA PHE A 398 12.31 8.95 -25.85
C PHE A 398 12.40 8.22 -24.50
N ASP A 399 13.43 8.57 -23.71
CA ASP A 399 13.40 8.32 -22.26
C ASP A 399 12.22 9.07 -21.65
N ILE A 400 11.38 8.34 -20.91
CA ILE A 400 10.11 8.90 -20.40
C ILE A 400 10.31 10.04 -19.38
N TYR A 401 11.39 9.97 -18.60
CA TYR A 401 11.69 11.00 -17.60
C TYR A 401 12.21 12.26 -18.27
N ARG A 402 13.06 12.14 -19.28
CA ARG A 402 13.53 13.28 -20.10
C ARG A 402 12.38 13.89 -20.88
N LEU A 403 11.51 13.07 -21.49
CA LEU A 403 10.31 13.58 -22.15
C LEU A 403 9.47 14.42 -21.19
N ARG A 404 9.23 13.94 -19.95
CA ARG A 404 8.39 14.64 -18.98
C ARG A 404 9.04 15.86 -18.34
N SER A 405 10.36 15.94 -18.35
CA SER A 405 11.10 17.16 -17.99
C SER A 405 11.02 18.21 -19.10
N ASP A 406 11.21 17.78 -20.35
CA ASP A 406 11.19 18.67 -21.52
C ASP A 406 9.77 19.11 -21.93
N VAL A 407 8.74 18.26 -21.62
CA VAL A 407 7.32 18.55 -21.86
C VAL A 407 6.62 18.72 -20.51
N THR A 408 6.34 19.96 -20.15
CA THR A 408 5.70 20.31 -18.88
C THR A 408 4.23 20.68 -19.11
N VAL A 409 3.34 20.15 -18.25
CA VAL A 409 1.91 20.48 -18.23
C VAL A 409 1.56 21.01 -16.85
N LEU A 410 0.98 22.19 -16.78
CA LEU A 410 0.59 22.89 -15.57
C LEU A 410 -0.92 23.20 -15.62
N ASP A 411 -1.73 22.20 -15.34
CA ASP A 411 -3.19 22.22 -15.45
C ASP A 411 -3.92 22.06 -14.11
N ARG A 412 -3.19 21.79 -12.99
CA ARG A 412 -3.78 21.51 -11.67
C ARG A 412 -3.19 22.41 -10.59
N SER A 413 -3.99 22.69 -9.56
CA SER A 413 -3.54 23.46 -8.38
C SER A 413 -2.80 22.63 -7.35
N THR A 414 -2.90 21.28 -7.39
CA THR A 414 -2.17 20.41 -6.46
C THR A 414 -0.66 20.50 -6.64
N ILE A 415 0.06 20.46 -5.54
CA ILE A 415 1.52 20.55 -5.50
C ILE A 415 2.10 19.47 -4.58
N VAL A 416 3.37 19.17 -4.70
CA VAL A 416 4.08 18.23 -3.83
C VAL A 416 4.25 18.81 -2.42
N GLU A 417 4.09 17.98 -1.39
CA GLU A 417 4.31 18.37 0.00
C GLU A 417 5.81 18.55 0.28
N ALA A 418 6.27 19.78 0.18
CA ALA A 418 7.66 20.17 0.35
C ALA A 418 7.76 21.62 0.84
N THR A 419 8.92 22.07 1.32
CA THR A 419 9.14 23.51 1.47
C THR A 419 9.24 24.18 0.11
N ILE A 420 8.92 25.48 0.04
CA ILE A 420 9.03 26.25 -1.22
C ILE A 420 10.46 26.11 -1.77
N ARG A 421 11.47 26.17 -0.92
CA ARG A 421 12.88 25.96 -1.28
C ARG A 421 13.12 24.58 -1.89
N GLN A 422 12.61 23.52 -1.26
CA GLN A 422 12.74 22.15 -1.77
C GLN A 422 12.04 22.00 -3.12
N TYR A 423 10.84 22.60 -3.27
CA TYR A 423 10.09 22.56 -4.53
C TYR A 423 10.86 23.22 -5.67
N LEU A 424 11.46 24.39 -5.45
CA LEU A 424 12.27 25.07 -6.46
C LEU A 424 13.55 24.29 -6.78
N ARG A 425 14.15 23.61 -5.78
CA ARG A 425 15.32 22.75 -5.99
C ARG A 425 15.06 21.52 -6.86
N LEU A 426 13.80 21.12 -7.06
CA LEU A 426 13.48 20.12 -8.06
C LEU A 426 13.77 20.56 -9.50
N ALA A 427 13.84 21.87 -9.74
CA ALA A 427 14.15 22.46 -11.04
C ALA A 427 15.65 22.68 -11.26
N SER A 428 16.38 23.09 -10.22
CA SER A 428 17.82 23.42 -10.28
C SER A 428 18.47 23.29 -8.92
N GLU A 429 19.70 22.79 -8.86
CA GLU A 429 20.48 22.70 -7.61
C GLU A 429 21.02 24.06 -7.16
N ASP A 430 21.36 24.95 -8.11
CA ASP A 430 21.87 26.30 -7.87
C ASP A 430 20.73 27.33 -7.89
N LEU A 431 20.26 27.74 -6.70
CA LEU A 431 18.96 28.41 -6.59
C LEU A 431 18.99 29.90 -6.29
N ASP A 432 20.08 30.48 -5.78
CA ASP A 432 19.87 31.69 -4.95
C ASP A 432 19.48 32.95 -5.73
N GLU A 433 20.12 33.35 -6.84
CA GLU A 433 19.72 34.53 -7.58
C GLU A 433 18.65 34.25 -8.64
N VAL A 434 18.80 33.18 -9.40
CA VAL A 434 17.90 32.84 -10.52
C VAL A 434 16.49 32.46 -10.03
N ALA A 435 16.41 31.79 -8.88
CA ALA A 435 15.12 31.45 -8.25
C ALA A 435 14.38 32.70 -7.75
N MET A 436 15.12 33.68 -7.17
CA MET A 436 14.50 34.93 -6.72
C MET A 436 14.02 35.77 -7.91
N GLU A 437 14.75 35.80 -9.02
CA GLU A 437 14.31 36.46 -10.26
C GLU A 437 13.05 35.81 -10.83
N ALA A 438 12.99 34.47 -10.86
CA ALA A 438 11.80 33.75 -11.29
C ALA A 438 10.58 34.03 -10.40
N LEU A 439 10.77 34.07 -9.08
CA LEU A 439 9.73 34.41 -8.11
C LEU A 439 9.27 35.86 -8.23
N ALA A 440 10.20 36.78 -8.51
CA ALA A 440 9.92 38.19 -8.78
C ALA A 440 9.09 38.37 -10.06
N THR A 441 9.44 37.66 -11.12
CA THR A 441 8.72 37.69 -12.39
C THR A 441 7.25 37.33 -12.24
N VAL A 442 6.94 36.29 -11.43
CA VAL A 442 5.56 35.86 -11.18
C VAL A 442 4.88 36.62 -10.04
N GLY A 443 5.57 37.57 -9.38
CA GLY A 443 5.02 38.45 -8.34
C GLY A 443 4.89 37.84 -6.95
N LEU A 444 5.66 36.78 -6.62
CA LEU A 444 5.59 36.10 -5.31
C LEU A 444 6.50 36.71 -4.23
N GLU A 445 7.39 37.65 -4.54
CA GLU A 445 8.35 38.24 -3.60
C GLU A 445 7.71 38.77 -2.32
N ARG A 446 6.65 39.61 -2.47
CA ARG A 446 5.95 40.21 -1.32
C ARG A 446 5.27 39.15 -0.45
N ARG A 447 4.69 38.13 -1.09
CA ARG A 447 4.04 37.02 -0.38
C ARG A 447 5.06 36.24 0.43
N LEU A 448 6.19 35.89 -0.17
CA LEU A 448 7.26 35.15 0.51
C LEU A 448 7.86 35.93 1.68
N ALA A 449 8.05 37.25 1.52
CA ALA A 449 8.49 38.13 2.61
C ALA A 449 7.47 38.21 3.78
N SER A 450 6.19 37.99 3.52
CA SER A 450 5.15 37.98 4.54
C SER A 450 5.00 36.64 5.27
N LEU A 451 5.59 35.54 4.74
CA LEU A 451 5.54 34.24 5.38
C LEU A 451 6.57 34.15 6.51
N PRO A 452 6.21 33.62 7.71
CA PRO A 452 7.11 33.57 8.86
C PRO A 452 8.42 32.81 8.62
N LYS A 453 8.42 31.84 7.70
CA LYS A 453 9.59 31.02 7.33
C LYS A 453 10.11 31.30 5.92
N GLY A 454 9.55 32.30 5.21
CA GLY A 454 9.94 32.63 3.84
C GLY A 454 9.95 31.37 2.93
N LEU A 455 11.08 31.11 2.26
CA LEU A 455 11.27 29.94 1.38
C LEU A 455 11.21 28.59 2.13
N ASP A 456 11.43 28.58 3.44
CA ASP A 456 11.37 27.34 4.25
C ASP A 456 9.94 27.04 4.78
N THR A 457 8.94 27.76 4.26
CA THR A 457 7.54 27.49 4.53
C THR A 457 7.13 26.16 3.90
N GLN A 458 6.57 25.25 4.74
CA GLN A 458 6.04 23.97 4.31
C GLN A 458 4.73 24.16 3.54
N LEU A 459 4.63 23.55 2.36
CA LEU A 459 3.40 23.50 1.57
C LEU A 459 2.68 22.17 1.82
N GLY A 460 1.35 22.24 1.95
CA GLY A 460 0.50 21.05 1.85
C GLY A 460 0.19 20.69 0.39
N SER A 461 -0.39 19.54 0.15
CA SER A 461 -0.76 19.04 -1.20
C SER A 461 -1.72 19.96 -1.97
N THR A 462 -2.50 20.79 -1.27
CA THR A 462 -3.38 21.83 -1.83
C THR A 462 -2.67 23.15 -2.09
N GLY A 463 -1.40 23.27 -1.73
CA GLY A 463 -0.62 24.51 -1.81
C GLY A 463 -0.68 25.39 -0.57
N TYR A 464 -1.56 25.09 0.42
CA TYR A 464 -1.61 25.90 1.65
C TYR A 464 -0.21 26.05 2.30
N PRO A 465 0.18 27.25 2.77
CA PRO A 465 -0.59 28.46 3.01
C PRO A 465 -0.69 29.46 1.83
N LEU A 466 -0.28 29.05 0.63
CA LEU A 466 -0.48 29.83 -0.59
C LEU A 466 -1.94 29.71 -1.08
N SER A 467 -2.46 30.74 -1.69
CA SER A 467 -3.71 30.67 -2.46
C SER A 467 -3.53 29.87 -3.75
N VAL A 468 -4.62 29.49 -4.43
CA VAL A 468 -4.56 28.79 -5.71
C VAL A 468 -3.73 29.56 -6.74
N GLY A 469 -4.00 30.88 -6.90
CA GLY A 469 -3.24 31.72 -7.81
C GLY A 469 -1.74 31.81 -7.47
N GLU A 470 -1.40 31.94 -6.17
CA GLU A 470 -0.01 31.94 -5.70
C GLU A 470 0.66 30.58 -5.93
N THR A 471 -0.07 29.49 -5.76
CA THR A 471 0.44 28.14 -6.07
C THR A 471 0.72 27.97 -7.57
N MET A 472 -0.18 28.47 -8.43
CA MET A 472 0.03 28.46 -9.87
C MET A 472 1.22 29.35 -10.27
N ALA A 473 1.37 30.52 -9.64
CA ALA A 473 2.53 31.38 -9.81
C ALA A 473 3.84 30.68 -9.42
N LEU A 474 3.87 29.96 -8.28
CA LEU A 474 5.02 29.19 -7.86
C LEU A 474 5.39 28.06 -8.86
N LYS A 475 4.39 27.40 -9.42
CA LYS A 475 4.61 26.40 -10.48
C LYS A 475 5.17 27.01 -11.76
N LEU A 476 4.71 28.20 -12.13
CA LEU A 476 5.25 28.92 -13.28
C LEU A 476 6.69 29.37 -13.02
N ALA A 477 7.02 29.83 -11.80
CA ALA A 477 8.40 30.13 -11.41
C ALA A 477 9.31 28.90 -11.53
N ASN A 478 8.83 27.73 -11.11
CA ASN A 478 9.55 26.48 -11.29
C ASN A 478 9.76 26.15 -12.79
N ALA A 479 8.75 26.36 -13.64
CA ALA A 479 8.89 26.16 -15.08
C ALA A 479 9.90 27.13 -15.73
N LEU A 480 10.01 28.39 -15.24
CA LEU A 480 11.05 29.33 -15.66
C LEU A 480 12.47 28.82 -15.36
N LEU A 481 12.64 28.09 -14.24
CA LEU A 481 13.90 27.46 -13.84
C LEU A 481 14.22 26.22 -14.68
N VAL A 482 13.23 25.34 -14.88
CA VAL A 482 13.36 24.09 -15.67
C VAL A 482 13.61 24.37 -17.14
N ARG A 483 13.02 25.47 -17.70
CA ARG A 483 13.08 25.86 -19.12
C ARG A 483 12.65 24.73 -20.05
N PRO A 484 11.40 24.23 -19.93
CA PRO A 484 10.92 23.12 -20.74
C PRO A 484 10.91 23.49 -22.21
N LYS A 485 11.04 22.52 -23.11
CA LYS A 485 10.94 22.71 -24.55
C LYS A 485 9.51 22.95 -25.00
N LEU A 486 8.57 22.29 -24.35
CA LEU A 486 7.14 22.44 -24.57
C LEU A 486 6.42 22.65 -23.23
N LEU A 487 5.60 23.68 -23.14
CA LEU A 487 4.82 24.00 -21.94
C LEU A 487 3.34 24.14 -22.30
N LEU A 488 2.48 23.40 -21.65
CA LEU A 488 1.05 23.55 -21.68
C LEU A 488 0.59 24.17 -20.35
N LEU A 489 -0.04 25.32 -20.42
CA LEU A 489 -0.63 26.05 -19.31
C LEU A 489 -2.15 25.92 -19.36
N GLY A 490 -2.77 25.41 -18.31
CA GLY A 490 -4.21 25.26 -18.21
C GLY A 490 -4.93 26.55 -17.79
N GLN A 491 -6.24 26.57 -17.87
CA GLN A 491 -7.09 27.72 -17.60
C GLN A 491 -6.92 28.31 -16.18
N LEU A 492 -6.34 27.58 -15.24
CA LEU A 492 -6.04 28.10 -13.88
C LEU A 492 -5.04 29.27 -13.90
N TYR A 493 -4.33 29.47 -14.98
CA TYR A 493 -3.42 30.61 -15.13
C TYR A 493 -4.13 31.93 -15.37
N ASP A 494 -5.43 31.92 -15.68
CA ASP A 494 -6.29 33.13 -15.69
C ASP A 494 -6.41 33.78 -14.28
N LEU A 495 -5.99 33.09 -13.22
CA LEU A 495 -5.90 33.63 -11.86
C LEU A 495 -4.67 34.54 -11.65
N LEU A 496 -3.68 34.51 -12.54
CA LEU A 496 -2.53 35.37 -12.48
C LEU A 496 -2.83 36.75 -13.16
N PRO A 497 -2.23 37.83 -12.66
CA PRO A 497 -2.28 39.10 -13.36
C PRO A 497 -1.70 38.96 -14.77
N PRO A 498 -2.38 39.47 -15.84
CA PRO A 498 -1.95 39.29 -17.22
C PRO A 498 -0.52 39.80 -17.47
N GLU A 499 -0.12 40.90 -16.83
CA GLU A 499 1.23 41.46 -16.99
C GLU A 499 2.32 40.52 -16.46
N ARG A 500 2.05 39.80 -15.34
CA ARG A 500 2.97 38.82 -14.76
C ARG A 500 3.08 37.58 -15.63
N LEU A 501 1.94 37.10 -16.13
CA LEU A 501 1.91 35.97 -17.06
C LEU A 501 2.65 36.33 -18.37
N ALA A 502 2.40 37.53 -18.95
CA ALA A 502 3.11 38.02 -20.13
C ALA A 502 4.63 38.14 -19.90
N ALA A 503 5.07 38.59 -18.73
CA ALA A 503 6.48 38.67 -18.39
C ALA A 503 7.14 37.28 -18.37
N ALA A 504 6.50 36.29 -17.72
CA ALA A 504 6.97 34.92 -17.69
C ALA A 504 7.03 34.29 -19.10
N LEU A 505 5.99 34.52 -19.92
CA LEU A 505 5.93 33.99 -21.30
C LEU A 505 7.02 34.58 -22.19
N ARG A 506 7.34 35.87 -22.02
CA ARG A 506 8.47 36.50 -22.76
C ARG A 506 9.81 35.85 -22.40
N LEU A 507 10.07 35.57 -21.14
CA LEU A 507 11.29 34.84 -20.71
C LEU A 507 11.35 33.44 -21.30
N LEU A 508 10.24 32.70 -21.26
CA LEU A 508 10.14 31.36 -21.87
C LEU A 508 10.38 31.43 -23.40
N LYS A 509 9.87 32.44 -24.06
CA LYS A 509 10.10 32.66 -25.51
C LYS A 509 11.57 32.92 -25.83
N ALA A 510 12.25 33.72 -25.00
CA ALA A 510 13.68 33.96 -25.14
C ALA A 510 14.53 32.68 -25.03
N HIS A 511 14.03 31.69 -24.29
CA HIS A 511 14.63 30.36 -24.18
C HIS A 511 14.17 29.36 -25.26
N GLY A 512 13.30 29.76 -26.17
CA GLY A 512 12.78 28.90 -27.25
C GLY A 512 11.71 27.91 -26.81
N THR A 513 11.05 28.13 -25.68
CA THR A 513 9.96 27.27 -25.19
C THR A 513 8.72 27.48 -26.06
N THR A 514 8.20 26.39 -26.63
CA THR A 514 6.89 26.34 -27.27
C THR A 514 5.79 26.32 -26.18
N VAL A 515 4.78 27.21 -26.30
CA VAL A 515 3.73 27.34 -25.28
C VAL A 515 2.34 27.21 -25.89
N LEU A 516 1.51 26.40 -25.26
CA LEU A 516 0.05 26.41 -25.41
C LEU A 516 -0.57 26.94 -24.12
N LEU A 517 -1.14 28.14 -24.18
CA LEU A 517 -1.85 28.73 -23.05
C LEU A 517 -3.35 28.55 -23.24
N CYS A 518 -3.94 27.63 -22.50
CA CYS A 518 -5.40 27.43 -22.45
C CYS A 518 -6.01 28.47 -21.50
N THR A 519 -6.88 29.33 -22.04
CA THR A 519 -7.48 30.44 -21.28
C THR A 519 -8.94 30.65 -21.66
N GLY A 520 -9.75 31.11 -20.70
CA GLY A 520 -11.08 31.64 -20.95
C GLY A 520 -11.12 33.12 -21.28
N ARG A 521 -9.94 33.80 -21.28
CA ARG A 521 -9.78 35.25 -21.56
C ARG A 521 -8.74 35.48 -22.63
N PRO A 522 -9.03 35.10 -23.88
CA PRO A 522 -8.05 35.19 -24.97
C PRO A 522 -7.66 36.63 -25.31
N GLU A 523 -8.44 37.63 -24.84
CA GLU A 523 -8.16 39.08 -25.02
C GLU A 523 -7.06 39.61 -24.09
N ASP A 524 -6.74 38.93 -23.00
CA ASP A 524 -5.79 39.43 -21.98
C ASP A 524 -4.33 39.39 -22.44
N LEU A 525 -4.03 38.56 -23.46
CA LEU A 525 -2.67 38.29 -23.91
C LEU A 525 -2.57 38.19 -25.43
N GLU A 526 -1.58 38.87 -26.00
CA GLU A 526 -1.24 38.80 -27.41
C GLU A 526 0.05 37.99 -27.58
N LEU A 527 -0.05 36.80 -28.21
CA LEU A 527 1.04 35.90 -28.52
C LEU A 527 1.23 35.74 -30.02
N ASP A 528 1.90 34.67 -30.50
CA ASP A 528 2.18 34.47 -31.91
C ASP A 528 0.95 34.14 -32.77
N GLY A 529 -0.17 33.80 -32.13
CA GLY A 529 -1.44 33.46 -32.74
C GLY A 529 -2.43 32.86 -31.79
N TYR A 530 -3.56 32.44 -32.30
CA TYR A 530 -4.69 31.90 -31.57
C TYR A 530 -5.05 30.51 -32.09
N LEU A 531 -5.45 29.64 -31.19
CA LEU A 531 -5.87 28.27 -31.50
C LEU A 531 -7.24 27.97 -30.86
N HIS A 532 -8.18 27.50 -31.66
CA HIS A 532 -9.36 26.80 -31.17
C HIS A 532 -9.05 25.30 -31.10
N LEU A 533 -9.10 24.71 -29.91
CA LEU A 533 -8.81 23.31 -29.63
C LEU A 533 -10.10 22.56 -29.37
N GLY A 534 -10.78 22.14 -30.42
CA GLY A 534 -11.97 21.29 -30.32
C GLY A 534 -11.64 19.81 -30.15
N MET A 535 -12.65 19.02 -29.82
CA MET A 535 -12.53 17.56 -29.68
C MET A 535 -12.24 16.87 -31.01
N THR A 536 -12.76 17.39 -32.11
CA THR A 536 -12.64 16.77 -33.45
C THR A 536 -11.95 17.67 -34.45
N GLU A 537 -11.96 18.98 -34.25
CA GLU A 537 -11.41 19.98 -35.15
C GLU A 537 -10.50 20.94 -34.39
N GLN A 538 -9.36 21.30 -34.99
CA GLN A 538 -8.45 22.30 -34.47
C GLN A 538 -8.25 23.34 -35.54
N ARG A 539 -8.53 24.62 -35.19
CA ARG A 539 -8.42 25.78 -36.11
C ARG A 539 -7.47 26.81 -35.55
N ARG A 540 -6.55 27.24 -36.38
CA ARG A 540 -5.62 28.31 -36.07
C ARG A 540 -6.07 29.63 -36.68
N PHE A 541 -5.82 30.73 -35.94
CA PHE A 541 -6.18 32.08 -36.33
C PHE A 541 -5.04 33.05 -36.03
N ASP A 542 -4.86 34.02 -36.90
CA ASP A 542 -3.89 35.10 -36.70
C ASP A 542 -4.48 36.29 -35.92
N ARG A 543 -5.82 36.36 -35.81
CA ARG A 543 -6.52 37.47 -35.16
C ARG A 543 -7.53 36.95 -34.12
N LEU A 544 -7.62 37.68 -32.99
CA LEU A 544 -8.58 37.36 -31.91
C LEU A 544 -10.02 37.36 -32.39
N ALA A 545 -10.39 38.34 -33.26
CA ALA A 545 -11.76 38.47 -33.77
C ALA A 545 -12.25 37.21 -34.52
N ASP A 546 -11.34 36.55 -35.24
CA ASP A 546 -11.66 35.35 -36.01
C ASP A 546 -11.89 34.13 -35.05
N LEU A 547 -11.11 34.04 -33.98
CA LEU A 547 -11.31 33.03 -32.92
C LEU A 547 -12.65 33.24 -32.22
N GLN A 548 -12.98 34.49 -31.81
CA GLN A 548 -14.24 34.81 -31.12
C GLN A 548 -15.46 34.53 -31.99
N ALA A 549 -15.36 34.74 -33.30
CA ALA A 549 -16.44 34.45 -34.24
C ALA A 549 -16.79 32.93 -34.28
N VAL A 550 -15.82 32.06 -34.10
CA VAL A 550 -16.04 30.59 -34.02
C VAL A 550 -16.59 30.17 -32.67
N ALA A 551 -16.01 30.63 -31.57
CA ALA A 551 -16.46 30.32 -30.21
C ALA A 551 -17.91 30.77 -29.97
N ASN A 552 -18.32 31.91 -30.51
CA ASN A 552 -19.71 32.38 -30.38
C ASN A 552 -20.72 31.56 -31.21
N ARG A 553 -20.31 30.94 -32.32
CA ARG A 553 -21.19 30.06 -33.13
C ARG A 553 -21.43 28.72 -32.44
N GLU A 554 -20.40 28.13 -31.89
CA GLU A 554 -20.50 26.86 -31.17
C GLU A 554 -21.32 27.00 -29.85
N GLY A 555 -21.14 28.11 -29.09
CA GLY A 555 -21.96 28.41 -27.94
C GLY A 555 -23.44 28.67 -28.24
N ALA A 556 -23.77 29.09 -29.47
CA ALA A 556 -25.16 29.28 -29.93
C ALA A 556 -25.80 27.94 -30.34
N ASP A 557 -25.03 27.03 -30.90
CA ASP A 557 -25.51 25.68 -31.29
C ASP A 557 -25.76 24.79 -30.06
N ASP A 558 -24.90 24.86 -29.03
CA ASP A 558 -25.11 24.14 -27.74
C ASP A 558 -26.31 24.69 -26.95
N ALA A 559 -26.63 25.98 -27.05
CA ALA A 559 -27.81 26.58 -26.40
C ALA A 559 -29.13 26.27 -27.14
N SER A 560 -29.05 25.72 -28.33
CA SER A 560 -30.21 25.35 -29.17
C SER A 560 -30.49 23.84 -29.20
N ALA A 561 -29.60 23.01 -28.67
CA ALA A 561 -29.74 21.55 -28.52
C ALA A 561 -30.19 21.18 -27.09
#